data_4c147f2eebc127bd8db1ca0b3cba6b4e
#
_entry.id   4c147f2eebc127bd8db1ca0b3cba6b4e
#
_cell.length_a   1.000
_cell.length_b   1.000
_cell.length_c   1.000
_cell.angle_alpha   90.00
_cell.angle_beta   90.00
_cell.angle_gamma   90.00
#
_symmetry.space_group_name_H-M   'P 1'
#
loop_
_entity.id
_entity.type
_entity.pdbx_description
1 polymer ?
#
loop_
_entity_poly.entity_id
_entity_poly.type
_entity_poly.pdbx_seq_one_letter_code
_entity_poly.pdbx_strand_id
1 'polypeptide(L)'
;YKLELLGLVKNLRLIEHFEPKFLLGLTATPERTDGNDIFQLFDHNIAYEIRLSRAMEEEMLSSFHYYGVTDLSINDTEVDKKSDFRYLVSSERVERIIEQAKFYGSDNGIIRGLIFCSRKNEAVELSKLFNLKGFKTIALTGDSNELERVSAIEKLETDNLSEKLDYIFTI
;
A
#
# COMPACT_ATOMS: atom_id res chain seq x y z
N TYR A 1 -8.07 7.97 -17.15
CA TYR A 1 -8.93 9.16 -17.28
C TYR A 1 -10.37 8.82 -17.66
N LYS A 2 -10.59 7.99 -18.69
CA LYS A 2 -11.94 7.69 -19.22
C LYS A 2 -12.79 6.78 -18.31
N LEU A 3 -12.18 5.91 -17.53
CA LEU A 3 -12.87 4.97 -16.62
C LEU A 3 -13.32 5.66 -15.31
N GLU A 4 -12.56 6.62 -14.80
CA GLU A 4 -12.91 7.37 -13.60
C GLU A 4 -14.05 8.37 -13.85
N LEU A 5 -14.03 9.00 -15.01
CA LEU A 5 -15.14 9.86 -15.47
C LEU A 5 -16.46 9.07 -15.58
N LEU A 6 -16.37 7.82 -16.07
CA LEU A 6 -17.52 6.90 -16.16
C LEU A 6 -18.08 6.52 -14.78
N GLY A 7 -17.23 6.43 -13.74
CA GLY A 7 -17.65 6.16 -12.38
C GLY A 7 -18.46 7.32 -11.79
N LEU A 8 -17.98 8.55 -11.93
CA LEU A 8 -18.67 9.74 -11.44
C LEU A 8 -20.03 9.95 -12.14
N VAL A 9 -20.05 9.83 -13.47
CA VAL A 9 -21.30 9.96 -14.27
C VAL A 9 -22.31 8.87 -13.91
N LYS A 10 -21.87 7.65 -13.62
CA LYS A 10 -22.75 6.57 -13.14
C LYS A 10 -23.36 6.89 -11.78
N ASN A 11 -22.58 7.40 -10.86
CA ASN A 11 -23.03 7.76 -9.52
C ASN A 11 -24.03 8.93 -9.57
N LEU A 12 -23.79 9.94 -10.38
CA LEU A 12 -24.74 11.05 -10.61
C LEU A 12 -26.07 10.55 -11.13
N ARG A 13 -26.08 9.68 -12.15
CA ARG A 13 -27.30 9.10 -12.70
C ARG A 13 -28.09 8.28 -11.69
N LEU A 14 -27.41 7.59 -10.77
CA LEU A 14 -28.07 6.86 -9.69
C LEU A 14 -28.74 7.81 -8.69
N ILE A 15 -28.06 8.87 -8.31
CA ILE A 15 -28.59 9.89 -7.39
C ILE A 15 -29.80 10.58 -8.02
N GLU A 16 -29.71 11.00 -9.28
CA GLU A 16 -30.81 11.61 -10.04
C GLU A 16 -32.01 10.65 -10.20
N HIS A 17 -31.74 9.36 -10.41
CA HIS A 17 -32.80 8.35 -10.58
C HIS A 17 -33.59 8.10 -9.28
N PHE A 18 -32.90 8.02 -8.15
CA PHE A 18 -33.53 7.68 -6.86
C PHE A 18 -34.06 8.90 -6.09
N GLU A 19 -33.66 10.11 -6.46
CA GLU A 19 -34.05 11.36 -5.81
C GLU A 19 -34.05 11.24 -4.26
N PRO A 20 -32.89 10.88 -3.65
CA PRO A 20 -32.83 10.56 -2.23
C PRO A 20 -33.14 11.79 -1.38
N LYS A 21 -33.95 11.64 -0.33
CA LYS A 21 -34.21 12.71 0.64
C LYS A 21 -33.00 13.08 1.48
N PHE A 22 -32.03 12.17 1.58
CA PHE A 22 -30.78 12.33 2.30
C PHE A 22 -29.67 11.59 1.56
N LEU A 23 -28.53 12.24 1.41
CA LEU A 23 -27.34 11.67 0.78
C LEU A 23 -26.17 11.80 1.73
N LEU A 24 -25.50 10.68 2.04
CA LEU A 24 -24.26 10.65 2.84
C LEU A 24 -23.14 10.03 2.01
N GLY A 25 -22.02 10.72 1.91
CA GLY A 25 -20.79 10.25 1.30
C GLY A 25 -19.72 9.99 2.36
N LEU A 26 -19.00 8.89 2.24
CA LEU A 26 -17.84 8.56 3.06
C LEU A 26 -16.65 8.30 2.14
N THR A 27 -15.53 8.96 2.39
CA THR A 27 -14.30 8.78 1.63
C THR A 27 -13.09 9.04 2.51
N ALA A 28 -12.01 8.30 2.29
CA ALA A 28 -10.72 8.56 2.90
C ALA A 28 -9.89 9.60 2.12
N THR A 29 -10.24 9.84 0.86
CA THR A 29 -9.50 10.72 -0.08
C THR A 29 -10.44 11.64 -0.84
N PRO A 30 -10.95 12.69 -0.19
CA PRO A 30 -11.88 13.62 -0.85
C PRO A 30 -11.21 14.44 -1.96
N GLU A 31 -9.92 14.74 -1.81
CA GLU A 31 -9.15 15.43 -2.85
C GLU A 31 -8.77 14.44 -3.96
N ARG A 32 -9.35 14.65 -5.12
CA ARG A 32 -9.11 13.81 -6.30
C ARG A 32 -8.01 14.38 -7.19
N THR A 33 -7.16 13.51 -7.69
CA THR A 33 -6.07 13.88 -8.62
C THR A 33 -6.54 14.10 -10.05
N ASP A 34 -7.80 13.75 -10.36
CA ASP A 34 -8.41 13.91 -11.69
C ASP A 34 -9.09 15.28 -11.89
N GLY A 35 -9.01 16.18 -10.90
CA GLY A 35 -9.57 17.53 -10.94
C GLY A 35 -11.09 17.59 -10.73
N ASN A 36 -11.75 16.46 -10.44
CA ASN A 36 -13.18 16.46 -10.12
C ASN A 36 -13.39 16.79 -8.65
N ASP A 37 -14.28 17.75 -8.39
CA ASP A 37 -14.68 18.14 -7.05
C ASP A 37 -15.87 17.30 -6.57
N ILE A 38 -15.59 16.33 -5.68
CA ILE A 38 -16.62 15.46 -5.13
C ILE A 38 -17.55 16.21 -4.16
N PHE A 39 -17.10 17.33 -3.57
CA PHE A 39 -17.89 18.10 -2.62
C PHE A 39 -19.10 18.75 -3.28
N GLN A 40 -19.07 19.03 -4.59
CA GLN A 40 -20.21 19.56 -5.35
C GLN A 40 -21.46 18.67 -5.27
N LEU A 41 -21.29 17.35 -5.11
CA LEU A 41 -22.40 16.41 -4.96
C LEU A 41 -23.18 16.60 -3.65
N PHE A 42 -22.58 17.31 -2.70
CA PHE A 42 -23.09 17.51 -1.35
C PHE A 42 -23.27 19.02 -1.04
N ASP A 43 -23.35 19.86 -2.08
CA ASP A 43 -23.41 21.31 -1.93
C ASP A 43 -22.31 21.88 -1.02
N HIS A 44 -21.12 21.26 -1.05
CA HIS A 44 -19.97 21.53 -0.18
C HIS A 44 -20.25 21.37 1.33
N ASN A 45 -21.29 20.63 1.69
CA ASN A 45 -21.58 20.32 3.09
C ASN A 45 -20.66 19.18 3.58
N ILE A 46 -19.80 19.49 4.55
CA ILE A 46 -18.90 18.52 5.19
C ILE A 46 -19.43 18.31 6.61
N ALA A 47 -19.98 17.12 6.87
CA ALA A 47 -20.50 16.77 8.19
C ALA A 47 -19.37 16.51 9.21
N TYR A 48 -18.32 15.86 8.76
CA TYR A 48 -17.15 15.56 9.58
C TYR A 48 -15.91 15.35 8.70
N GLU A 49 -14.78 15.88 9.13
CA GLU A 49 -13.49 15.66 8.51
C GLU A 49 -12.43 15.44 9.60
N ILE A 50 -11.63 14.40 9.46
CA ILE A 50 -10.46 14.17 10.28
C ILE A 50 -9.24 13.95 9.39
N ARG A 51 -8.21 14.74 9.58
CA ARG A 51 -6.92 14.63 8.91
C ARG A 51 -6.00 13.69 9.69
N LEU A 52 -5.01 13.11 8.97
CA LEU A 52 -4.06 12.15 9.55
C LEU A 52 -3.40 12.68 10.84
N SER A 53 -2.90 13.92 10.83
CA SER A 53 -2.28 14.53 12.00
C SER A 53 -3.21 14.55 13.22
N ARG A 54 -4.45 14.99 13.00
CA ARG A 54 -5.45 15.06 14.08
C ARG A 54 -5.83 13.66 14.57
N ALA A 55 -5.98 12.68 13.68
CA ALA A 55 -6.28 11.31 14.05
C ALA A 55 -5.16 10.67 14.91
N MET A 56 -3.91 11.05 14.68
CA MET A 56 -2.78 10.65 15.53
C MET A 56 -2.77 11.39 16.87
N GLU A 57 -3.03 12.70 16.88
CA GLU A 57 -3.11 13.51 18.11
C GLU A 57 -4.24 13.04 19.04
N GLU A 58 -5.35 12.60 18.47
CA GLU A 58 -6.50 12.06 19.20
C GLU A 58 -6.37 10.52 19.48
N GLU A 59 -5.19 9.94 19.27
CA GLU A 59 -4.88 8.52 19.52
C GLU A 59 -5.80 7.52 18.76
N MET A 60 -6.44 7.97 17.68
CA MET A 60 -7.26 7.12 16.83
C MET A 60 -6.39 6.24 15.89
N LEU A 61 -5.15 6.65 15.65
CA LEU A 61 -4.15 5.94 14.87
C LEU A 61 -2.84 5.85 15.66
N SER A 62 -2.14 4.74 15.49
CA SER A 62 -0.79 4.58 16.01
C SER A 62 0.16 5.59 15.36
N SER A 63 1.07 6.15 16.14
CA SER A 63 2.16 6.96 15.60
C SER A 63 3.09 6.12 14.72
N PHE A 64 3.73 6.75 13.76
CA PHE A 64 4.68 6.09 12.87
C PHE A 64 5.87 7.00 12.57
N HIS A 65 6.97 6.38 12.16
CA HIS A 65 8.13 7.08 11.64
C HIS A 65 8.17 6.91 10.11
N TYR A 66 8.44 7.99 9.41
CA TYR A 66 8.60 8.00 7.96
C TYR A 66 10.06 8.29 7.59
N TYR A 67 10.64 7.41 6.80
CA TYR A 67 12.03 7.54 6.34
C TYR A 67 12.08 7.55 4.81
N GLY A 68 12.68 8.58 4.26
CA GLY A 68 13.02 8.63 2.84
C GLY A 68 14.37 7.96 2.60
N VAL A 69 14.40 6.93 1.75
CA VAL A 69 15.62 6.21 1.41
C VAL A 69 15.82 6.25 -0.11
N THR A 70 17.01 6.68 -0.54
CA THR A 70 17.40 6.64 -1.95
C THR A 70 17.69 5.20 -2.37
N ASP A 71 17.14 4.75 -3.49
CA ASP A 71 17.41 3.43 -4.07
C ASP A 71 18.83 3.38 -4.67
N LEU A 72 19.19 2.26 -5.29
CA LEU A 72 20.48 2.12 -5.97
C LEU A 72 20.57 3.06 -7.17
N SER A 73 21.77 3.54 -7.45
CA SER A 73 22.07 4.26 -8.70
C SER A 73 22.88 3.37 -9.61
N ILE A 74 22.47 3.29 -10.88
CA ILE A 74 23.15 2.57 -11.94
C ILE A 74 23.47 3.57 -13.05
N ASN A 75 24.75 3.76 -13.35
CA ASN A 75 25.23 4.79 -14.29
C ASN A 75 24.67 6.18 -13.98
N ASP A 76 24.77 6.60 -12.72
CA ASP A 76 24.26 7.88 -12.19
C ASP A 76 22.74 8.08 -12.30
N THR A 77 21.98 7.01 -12.60
CA THR A 77 20.53 7.04 -12.65
C THR A 77 19.96 6.17 -11.51
N GLU A 78 19.09 6.75 -10.71
CA GLU A 78 18.40 6.02 -9.62
C GLU A 78 17.45 4.96 -10.21
N VAL A 79 17.46 3.77 -9.59
CA VAL A 79 16.54 2.69 -9.96
C VAL A 79 15.12 3.09 -9.56
N ASP A 80 14.22 3.06 -10.51
CA ASP A 80 12.80 3.40 -10.34
C ASP A 80 11.87 2.34 -10.97
N LYS A 81 10.56 2.55 -10.85
CA LYS A 81 9.54 1.66 -11.42
C LYS A 81 9.62 1.45 -12.95
N LYS A 82 10.35 2.31 -13.67
CA LYS A 82 10.55 2.23 -15.14
C LYS A 82 11.82 1.49 -15.50
N SER A 83 12.71 1.27 -14.54
CA SER A 83 13.98 0.58 -14.74
C SER A 83 13.80 -0.84 -15.26
N ASP A 84 14.85 -1.37 -15.90
CA ASP A 84 14.88 -2.77 -16.36
C ASP A 84 14.64 -3.71 -15.18
N PHE A 85 13.84 -4.75 -15.41
CA PHE A 85 13.45 -5.73 -14.39
C PHE A 85 14.64 -6.33 -13.63
N ARG A 86 15.74 -6.62 -14.33
CA ARG A 86 16.96 -7.18 -13.73
C ARG A 86 17.55 -6.31 -12.61
N TYR A 87 17.38 -4.98 -12.69
CA TYR A 87 17.84 -4.06 -11.65
C TYR A 87 16.90 -4.04 -10.46
N LEU A 88 15.58 -4.15 -10.72
CA LEU A 88 14.58 -4.20 -9.67
C LEU A 88 14.71 -5.43 -8.74
N VAL A 89 15.28 -6.53 -9.27
CA VAL A 89 15.47 -7.79 -8.54
C VAL A 89 16.97 -8.15 -8.39
N SER A 90 17.86 -7.17 -8.48
CA SER A 90 19.29 -7.42 -8.30
C SER A 90 19.62 -7.78 -6.85
N SER A 91 20.66 -8.59 -6.66
CA SER A 91 21.12 -8.98 -5.32
C SER A 91 21.53 -7.78 -4.48
N GLU A 92 22.17 -6.79 -5.10
CA GLU A 92 22.60 -5.55 -4.46
C GLU A 92 21.42 -4.75 -3.93
N ARG A 93 20.32 -4.67 -4.72
CA ARG A 93 19.10 -4.00 -4.27
C ARG A 93 18.42 -4.75 -3.12
N VAL A 94 18.36 -6.07 -3.19
CA VAL A 94 17.82 -6.90 -2.11
C VAL A 94 18.61 -6.69 -0.82
N GLU A 95 19.94 -6.71 -0.89
CA GLU A 95 20.80 -6.47 0.28
C GLU A 95 20.58 -5.08 0.86
N ARG A 96 20.54 -4.05 0.02
CA ARG A 96 20.25 -2.69 0.45
C ARG A 96 18.89 -2.57 1.15
N ILE A 97 17.82 -3.15 0.60
CA ILE A 97 16.50 -3.13 1.23
C ILE A 97 16.57 -3.78 2.62
N ILE A 98 17.23 -4.94 2.73
CA ILE A 98 17.39 -5.66 4.00
C ILE A 98 18.20 -4.84 5.02
N GLU A 99 19.29 -4.22 4.59
CA GLU A 99 20.13 -3.35 5.43
C GLU A 99 19.33 -2.17 5.97
N GLN A 100 18.58 -1.48 5.11
CA GLN A 100 17.75 -0.35 5.51
C GLN A 100 16.64 -0.78 6.47
N ALA A 101 15.96 -1.89 6.16
CA ALA A 101 14.93 -2.44 7.04
C ALA A 101 15.47 -2.80 8.43
N LYS A 102 16.68 -3.36 8.50
CA LYS A 102 17.35 -3.65 9.77
C LYS A 102 17.83 -2.38 10.50
N PHE A 103 18.33 -1.39 9.76
CA PHE A 103 18.82 -0.14 10.32
C PHE A 103 17.71 0.65 11.02
N TYR A 104 16.56 0.80 10.36
CA TYR A 104 15.41 1.49 10.96
C TYR A 104 14.66 0.62 11.97
N GLY A 105 14.72 -0.70 11.82
CA GLY A 105 14.20 -1.65 12.79
C GLY A 105 12.68 -1.66 12.92
N SER A 106 12.24 -2.18 14.05
CA SER A 106 10.84 -2.20 14.49
C SER A 106 10.79 -2.00 16.01
N ASP A 107 9.70 -1.43 16.51
CA ASP A 107 9.57 -1.03 17.93
C ASP A 107 9.80 -2.17 18.92
N ASN A 108 9.40 -3.39 18.57
CA ASN A 108 9.53 -4.58 19.43
C ASN A 108 10.58 -5.59 18.94
N GLY A 109 11.40 -5.24 17.96
CA GLY A 109 12.39 -6.14 17.35
C GLY A 109 11.81 -7.27 16.51
N ILE A 110 10.50 -7.37 16.38
CA ILE A 110 9.83 -8.38 15.55
C ILE A 110 9.55 -7.79 14.16
N ILE A 111 10.16 -8.36 13.14
CA ILE A 111 9.95 -7.93 11.76
C ILE A 111 8.53 -8.33 11.33
N ARG A 112 7.75 -7.35 10.89
CA ARG A 112 6.44 -7.51 10.25
C ARG A 112 6.28 -6.38 9.25
N GLY A 113 6.11 -6.68 7.98
CA GLY A 113 6.04 -5.61 7.00
C GLY A 113 5.32 -5.97 5.70
N LEU A 114 4.85 -4.93 5.04
CA LEU A 114 4.35 -4.99 3.67
C LEU A 114 5.38 -4.32 2.76
N ILE A 115 5.72 -4.96 1.65
CA ILE A 115 6.60 -4.42 0.63
C ILE A 115 5.80 -4.25 -0.65
N PHE A 116 5.56 -2.99 -1.02
CA PHE A 116 4.83 -2.64 -2.23
C PHE A 116 5.78 -2.57 -3.42
N CYS A 117 5.48 -3.34 -4.45
CA CYS A 117 6.26 -3.43 -5.67
C CYS A 117 5.55 -2.74 -6.83
N SER A 118 6.29 -2.40 -7.87
CA SER A 118 5.73 -1.77 -9.07
C SER A 118 5.09 -2.76 -10.05
N ARG A 119 5.48 -4.05 -9.95
CA ARG A 119 5.07 -5.11 -10.90
C ARG A 119 4.85 -6.45 -10.19
N LYS A 120 3.94 -7.28 -10.71
CA LYS A 120 3.67 -8.64 -10.20
C LYS A 120 4.93 -9.49 -10.12
N ASN A 121 5.70 -9.55 -11.21
CA ASN A 121 6.93 -10.37 -11.27
C ASN A 121 8.00 -9.87 -10.29
N GLU A 122 8.08 -8.55 -10.06
CA GLU A 122 8.98 -7.98 -9.05
C GLU A 122 8.62 -8.49 -7.65
N ALA A 123 7.33 -8.43 -7.27
CA ALA A 123 6.87 -8.94 -5.99
C ALA A 123 7.19 -10.43 -5.79
N VAL A 124 6.92 -11.25 -6.81
CA VAL A 124 7.19 -12.70 -6.76
C VAL A 124 8.69 -12.99 -6.64
N GLU A 125 9.52 -12.32 -7.44
CA GLU A 125 10.96 -12.61 -7.46
C GLU A 125 11.67 -12.07 -6.22
N LEU A 126 11.32 -10.86 -5.75
CA LEU A 126 11.85 -10.33 -4.49
C LEU A 126 11.48 -11.22 -3.30
N SER A 127 10.23 -11.71 -3.23
CA SER A 127 9.83 -12.66 -2.19
C SER A 127 10.71 -13.92 -2.18
N LYS A 128 11.00 -14.51 -3.35
CA LYS A 128 11.92 -15.65 -3.44
C LYS A 128 13.33 -15.32 -2.97
N LEU A 129 13.86 -14.17 -3.39
CA LEU A 129 15.21 -13.74 -3.01
C LEU A 129 15.32 -13.48 -1.51
N PHE A 130 14.29 -12.90 -0.89
CA PHE A 130 14.22 -12.74 0.56
C PHE A 130 14.16 -14.08 1.29
N ASN A 131 13.39 -15.05 0.76
CA ASN A 131 13.34 -16.41 1.32
C ASN A 131 14.72 -17.08 1.26
N LEU A 132 15.49 -16.89 0.18
CA LEU A 132 16.88 -17.39 0.08
C LEU A 132 17.84 -16.73 1.09
N LYS A 133 17.53 -15.51 1.53
CA LYS A 133 18.28 -14.80 2.59
C LYS A 133 17.78 -15.15 4.01
N GLY A 134 16.85 -16.11 4.15
CA GLY A 134 16.38 -16.65 5.43
C GLY A 134 15.15 -15.94 6.01
N PHE A 135 14.54 -15.01 5.29
CA PHE A 135 13.25 -14.44 5.67
C PHE A 135 12.11 -15.37 5.29
N LYS A 136 10.97 -15.24 5.99
CA LYS A 136 9.73 -15.95 5.66
C LYS A 136 8.77 -14.99 4.97
N THR A 137 8.62 -15.12 3.66
CA THR A 137 7.86 -14.16 2.87
C THR A 137 6.93 -14.85 1.86
N ILE A 138 5.89 -14.14 1.45
CA ILE A 138 4.98 -14.52 0.37
C ILE A 138 4.70 -13.32 -0.53
N ALA A 139 4.44 -13.57 -1.81
CA ALA A 139 3.95 -12.55 -2.73
C ALA A 139 2.45 -12.71 -2.94
N LEU A 140 1.68 -11.67 -2.67
CA LEU A 140 0.26 -11.57 -2.99
C LEU A 140 0.07 -10.65 -4.20
N THR A 141 -0.58 -11.16 -5.22
CA THR A 141 -0.84 -10.42 -6.47
C THR A 141 -2.34 -10.40 -6.76
N GLY A 142 -2.73 -9.77 -7.87
CA GLY A 142 -4.12 -9.82 -8.33
C GLY A 142 -4.65 -11.23 -8.63
N ASP A 143 -3.75 -12.20 -8.81
CA ASP A 143 -4.11 -13.60 -9.09
C ASP A 143 -4.30 -14.43 -7.81
N SER A 144 -3.89 -13.91 -6.64
CA SER A 144 -4.07 -14.56 -5.33
C SER A 144 -5.53 -14.56 -4.92
N ASN A 145 -6.03 -15.71 -4.48
CA ASN A 145 -7.41 -15.86 -4.01
C ASN A 145 -7.59 -15.30 -2.58
N GLU A 146 -8.83 -15.19 -2.14
CA GLU A 146 -9.18 -14.61 -0.84
C GLU A 146 -8.61 -15.43 0.34
N LEU A 147 -8.65 -16.76 0.25
CA LEU A 147 -8.13 -17.63 1.30
C LEU A 147 -6.60 -17.47 1.48
N GLU A 148 -5.87 -17.33 0.37
CA GLU A 148 -4.43 -17.05 0.41
C GLU A 148 -4.14 -15.71 1.08
N ARG A 149 -4.93 -14.68 0.79
CA ARG A 149 -4.79 -13.35 1.40
C ARG A 149 -5.04 -13.38 2.90
N VAL A 150 -6.16 -13.96 3.32
CA VAL A 150 -6.52 -14.11 4.73
C VAL A 150 -5.43 -14.89 5.48
N SER A 151 -5.01 -16.05 4.95
CA SER A 151 -3.97 -16.86 5.56
C SER A 151 -2.62 -16.14 5.66
N ALA A 152 -2.26 -15.35 4.66
CA ALA A 152 -1.01 -14.58 4.70
C ALA A 152 -1.05 -13.47 5.75
N ILE A 153 -2.19 -12.78 5.91
CA ILE A 153 -2.39 -11.75 6.93
C ILE A 153 -2.33 -12.38 8.33
N GLU A 154 -3.06 -13.48 8.57
CA GLU A 154 -3.02 -14.20 9.83
C GLU A 154 -1.60 -14.63 10.22
N LYS A 155 -0.81 -15.12 9.24
CA LYS A 155 0.60 -15.48 9.45
C LYS A 155 1.51 -14.29 9.66
N LEU A 156 1.19 -13.11 9.11
CA LEU A 156 1.96 -11.90 9.38
C LEU A 156 1.67 -11.37 10.79
N GLU A 157 0.44 -11.50 11.26
CA GLU A 157 -0.02 -10.99 12.56
C GLU A 157 0.26 -11.93 13.73
N THR A 158 0.44 -13.24 13.48
CA THR A 158 0.65 -14.22 14.55
C THR A 158 1.93 -13.98 15.36
N ASP A 159 1.87 -14.25 16.66
CA ASP A 159 3.04 -14.27 17.55
C ASP A 159 3.75 -15.62 17.55
N ASN A 160 3.18 -16.64 16.88
CA ASN A 160 3.83 -17.94 16.74
C ASN A 160 4.99 -17.86 15.75
N LEU A 161 6.21 -17.79 16.24
CA LEU A 161 7.44 -17.65 15.44
C LEU A 161 7.66 -18.78 14.42
N SER A 162 7.07 -19.95 14.60
CA SER A 162 7.19 -21.06 13.66
C SER A 162 6.39 -20.84 12.37
N GLU A 163 5.24 -20.20 12.47
CA GLU A 163 4.29 -19.97 11.38
C GLU A 163 4.34 -18.54 10.82
N LYS A 164 4.95 -17.63 11.57
CA LYS A 164 5.01 -16.21 11.27
C LYS A 164 5.68 -15.92 9.93
N LEU A 165 5.09 -15.01 9.15
CA LEU A 165 5.74 -14.33 8.03
C LEU A 165 6.46 -13.06 8.51
N ASP A 166 7.57 -12.73 7.86
CA ASP A 166 8.30 -11.48 8.09
C ASP A 166 7.78 -10.38 7.16
N TYR A 167 7.53 -10.72 5.88
CA TYR A 167 7.03 -9.76 4.90
C TYR A 167 5.99 -10.39 3.96
N ILE A 168 5.05 -9.54 3.54
CA ILE A 168 4.18 -9.79 2.39
C ILE A 168 4.57 -8.81 1.29
N PHE A 169 4.94 -9.33 0.12
CA PHE A 169 5.17 -8.54 -1.10
C PHE A 169 3.87 -8.39 -1.87
N THR A 170 3.53 -7.17 -2.30
CA THR A 170 2.29 -6.89 -3.03
C THR A 170 2.48 -5.76 -4.05
N ILE A 171 1.44 -5.46 -4.83
CA ILE A 171 1.40 -4.37 -5.82
C ILE A 171 0.21 -3.47 -5.59
#